data_ca3c4a4c3a76ab90c375b1a0a279ca36
#
_entry.id   ca3c4a4c3a76ab90c375b1a0a279ca36
#
_cell.length_a   1.000
_cell.length_b   1.000
_cell.length_c   1.000
_cell.angle_alpha   90.00
_cell.angle_beta   90.00
_cell.angle_gamma   90.00
#
_symmetry.space_group_name_H-M   'P 1'
#
loop_
_entity.id
_entity.type
_entity.pdbx_description
1 polymer ?
#
loop_
_entity_poly.entity_id
_entity_poly.type
_entity_poly.pdbx_seq_one_letter_code
_entity_poly.pdbx_strand_id
1 'polypeptide(L)'
;VLLATGRRTNAAGAAQVAALLAELDVAAIRTELPPQSMPLMGLLRIVDRDLAVGWPGAVPPEAAAALRARGFVLLEPPAGPELDVGRALNFVTLGPRRILMPDGNPATRAFLEQAGIECRSVPVDELAKAAGAVGCLTGILERCCPGME
;
A
#
# COMPACT_ATOMS: atom_id res chain seq x y z
N VAL A 1 10.05 -8.89 1.48
CA VAL A 1 9.70 -7.46 1.71
C VAL A 1 10.01 -6.65 0.45
N LEU A 2 9.13 -5.70 0.07
CA LEU A 2 9.41 -4.69 -0.95
C LEU A 2 10.13 -3.50 -0.28
N LEU A 3 11.30 -3.15 -0.78
CA LEU A 3 12.14 -2.09 -0.23
C LEU A 3 12.43 -1.05 -1.32
N ALA A 4 11.85 0.12 -1.16
CA ALA A 4 11.93 1.17 -2.17
C ALA A 4 12.97 2.23 -1.81
N THR A 5 13.75 2.64 -2.81
CA THR A 5 14.58 3.85 -2.75
C THR A 5 13.86 5.03 -3.39
N GLY A 6 14.16 6.24 -2.94
CA GLY A 6 13.55 7.47 -3.41
C GLY A 6 13.92 8.66 -2.52
N ARG A 7 13.07 9.65 -2.44
CA ARG A 7 13.34 10.90 -1.71
C ARG A 7 13.60 10.73 -0.21
N ARG A 8 13.07 9.67 0.43
CA ARG A 8 13.18 9.43 1.88
C ARG A 8 14.11 8.29 2.26
N THR A 9 14.50 7.45 1.31
CA THR A 9 15.38 6.31 1.53
C THR A 9 16.39 6.27 0.40
N ASN A 10 17.65 6.52 0.69
CA ASN A 10 18.73 6.39 -0.29
C ASN A 10 19.22 4.93 -0.39
N ALA A 11 20.09 4.67 -1.35
CA ALA A 11 20.63 3.33 -1.59
C ALA A 11 21.39 2.75 -0.39
N ALA A 12 22.11 3.59 0.37
CA ALA A 12 22.83 3.15 1.55
C ALA A 12 21.89 2.72 2.68
N GLY A 13 20.82 3.50 2.95
CA GLY A 13 19.80 3.13 3.94
C GLY A 13 19.05 1.86 3.53
N ALA A 14 18.70 1.72 2.24
CA ALA A 14 18.06 0.51 1.74
C ALA A 14 18.99 -0.72 1.87
N ALA A 15 20.30 -0.56 1.65
CA ALA A 15 21.26 -1.64 1.82
C ALA A 15 21.35 -2.12 3.28
N GLN A 16 21.34 -1.20 4.25
CA GLN A 16 21.33 -1.54 5.68
C GLN A 16 20.07 -2.31 6.07
N VAL A 17 18.89 -1.84 5.64
CA VAL A 17 17.64 -2.56 5.91
C VAL A 17 17.63 -3.93 5.26
N ALA A 18 18.12 -4.06 4.03
CA ALA A 18 18.20 -5.35 3.35
C ALA A 18 19.14 -6.33 4.06
N ALA A 19 20.26 -5.85 4.64
CA ALA A 19 21.15 -6.68 5.42
C ALA A 19 20.48 -7.20 6.71
N LEU A 20 19.79 -6.33 7.44
CA LEU A 20 19.03 -6.73 8.64
C LEU A 20 17.91 -7.74 8.31
N LEU A 21 17.21 -7.55 7.17
CA LEU A 21 16.19 -8.51 6.74
C LEU A 21 16.80 -9.87 6.38
N ALA A 22 17.98 -9.88 5.79
CA ALA A 22 18.70 -11.13 5.47
C ALA A 22 19.10 -11.93 6.74
N GLU A 23 19.46 -11.25 7.84
CA GLU A 23 19.71 -11.90 9.14
C GLU A 23 18.46 -12.60 9.70
N LEU A 24 17.27 -12.19 9.25
CA LEU A 24 15.97 -12.76 9.62
C LEU A 24 15.42 -13.74 8.56
N ASP A 25 16.23 -14.17 7.61
CA ASP A 25 15.81 -14.98 6.46
C ASP A 25 14.70 -14.35 5.62
N VAL A 26 14.60 -13.01 5.61
CA VAL A 26 13.59 -12.26 4.87
C VAL A 26 14.19 -11.66 3.61
N ALA A 27 13.77 -12.15 2.45
CA ALA A 27 14.20 -11.61 1.17
C ALA A 27 13.68 -10.19 0.93
N ALA A 28 14.59 -9.27 0.59
CA ALA A 28 14.27 -7.91 0.19
C ALA A 28 14.30 -7.77 -1.34
N ILE A 29 13.20 -7.29 -1.90
CA ILE A 29 13.09 -6.95 -3.32
C ILE A 29 13.24 -5.43 -3.41
N ARG A 30 14.31 -4.99 -4.04
CA ARG A 30 14.60 -3.56 -4.21
C ARG A 30 13.84 -3.02 -5.41
N THR A 31 13.34 -1.79 -5.28
CA THR A 31 12.68 -1.04 -6.35
C THR A 31 12.98 0.44 -6.19
N GLU A 32 12.81 1.20 -7.26
CA GLU A 32 12.96 2.66 -7.25
C GLU A 32 11.61 3.33 -7.40
N LEU A 33 11.36 4.36 -6.58
CA LEU A 33 10.12 5.12 -6.65
C LEU A 33 10.21 6.16 -7.79
N PRO A 34 9.09 6.43 -8.48
CA PRO A 34 9.00 7.57 -9.37
C PRO A 34 9.42 8.88 -8.66
N PRO A 35 10.08 9.82 -9.35
CA PRO A 35 10.67 11.03 -8.73
C PRO A 35 9.72 11.87 -7.89
N GLN A 36 8.43 11.86 -8.21
CA GLN A 36 7.39 12.64 -7.52
C GLN A 36 6.78 11.88 -6.33
N SER A 37 7.09 10.60 -6.18
CA SER A 37 6.53 9.77 -5.10
C SER A 37 7.40 9.81 -3.86
N MET A 38 6.78 9.73 -2.68
CA MET A 38 7.52 9.69 -1.42
C MET A 38 7.60 8.30 -0.80
N PRO A 39 6.51 7.68 -0.32
CA PRO A 39 6.58 6.31 0.18
C PRO A 39 6.00 5.31 -0.82
N LEU A 40 6.56 4.10 -0.87
CA LEU A 40 5.98 3.00 -1.64
C LEU A 40 4.54 2.69 -1.20
N MET A 41 4.25 2.81 0.08
CA MET A 41 2.90 2.61 0.62
C MET A 41 1.84 3.59 0.08
N GLY A 42 2.23 4.70 -0.52
CA GLY A 42 1.33 5.60 -1.24
C GLY A 42 0.97 5.10 -2.64
N LEU A 43 1.78 4.22 -3.20
CA LEU A 43 1.61 3.69 -4.55
C LEU A 43 1.13 2.24 -4.57
N LEU A 44 1.32 1.50 -3.47
CA LEU A 44 1.06 0.07 -3.41
C LEU A 44 0.60 -0.35 -2.02
N ARG A 45 -0.51 -1.06 -1.96
CA ARG A 45 -1.10 -1.58 -0.73
C ARG A 45 -1.39 -3.07 -0.86
N ILE A 46 -1.02 -3.83 0.13
CA ILE A 46 -1.39 -5.25 0.22
C ILE A 46 -2.71 -5.34 0.96
N VAL A 47 -3.69 -6.00 0.36
CA VAL A 47 -5.05 -6.16 0.88
C VAL A 47 -5.30 -7.57 1.39
N ASP A 48 -4.70 -8.58 0.72
CA ASP A 48 -4.80 -9.98 1.08
C ASP A 48 -3.50 -10.71 0.70
N ARG A 49 -3.45 -12.02 0.90
CA ARG A 49 -2.31 -12.88 0.56
C ARG A 49 -2.07 -12.98 -0.95
N ASP A 50 -3.09 -12.68 -1.75
CA ASP A 50 -3.11 -12.78 -3.21
C ASP A 50 -3.54 -11.48 -3.90
N LEU A 51 -3.80 -10.41 -3.13
CA LEU A 51 -4.40 -9.19 -3.65
C LEU A 51 -3.67 -7.94 -3.18
N ALA A 52 -3.31 -7.11 -4.14
CA ALA A 52 -2.73 -5.79 -3.93
C ALA A 52 -3.51 -4.73 -4.71
N VAL A 53 -3.48 -3.50 -4.23
CA VAL A 53 -4.04 -2.31 -4.90
C VAL A 53 -2.89 -1.36 -5.18
N GLY A 54 -2.76 -0.95 -6.43
CA GLY A 54 -1.70 -0.08 -6.92
C GLY A 54 -2.23 1.23 -7.50
N TRP A 55 -1.39 2.26 -7.44
CA TRP A 55 -1.66 3.51 -8.14
C TRP A 55 -1.50 3.28 -9.65
N PRO A 56 -2.51 3.60 -10.47
CA PRO A 56 -2.49 3.33 -11.91
C PRO A 56 -1.23 3.88 -12.59
N GLY A 57 -0.49 2.98 -13.24
CA GLY A 57 0.73 3.32 -13.98
C GLY A 57 1.91 3.85 -13.16
N ALA A 58 1.83 3.88 -11.81
CA ALA A 58 2.89 4.40 -10.96
C ALA A 58 3.52 3.35 -10.04
N VAL A 59 2.98 2.15 -10.00
CA VAL A 59 3.61 1.04 -9.26
C VAL A 59 4.93 0.68 -9.95
N PRO A 60 6.07 0.67 -9.22
CA PRO A 60 7.35 0.32 -9.81
C PRO A 60 7.32 -1.06 -10.48
N PRO A 61 7.87 -1.19 -11.70
CA PRO A 61 7.81 -2.44 -12.48
C PRO A 61 8.35 -3.66 -11.74
N GLU A 62 9.44 -3.51 -10.99
CA GLU A 62 10.06 -4.59 -10.21
C GLU A 62 9.12 -5.04 -9.07
N ALA A 63 8.44 -4.10 -8.42
CA ALA A 63 7.47 -4.41 -7.38
C ALA A 63 6.25 -5.14 -7.97
N ALA A 64 5.73 -4.66 -9.09
CA ALA A 64 4.61 -5.29 -9.79
C ALA A 64 4.97 -6.70 -10.27
N ALA A 65 6.14 -6.88 -10.89
CA ALA A 65 6.64 -8.18 -11.34
C ALA A 65 6.82 -9.15 -10.18
N ALA A 66 7.39 -8.69 -9.07
CA ALA A 66 7.61 -9.51 -7.89
C ALA A 66 6.30 -9.97 -7.23
N LEU A 67 5.26 -9.15 -7.25
CA LEU A 67 3.92 -9.52 -6.77
C LEU A 67 3.28 -10.54 -7.69
N ARG A 68 3.27 -10.30 -9.00
CA ARG A 68 2.72 -11.25 -9.99
C ARG A 68 3.41 -12.61 -9.93
N ALA A 69 4.73 -12.65 -9.81
CA ALA A 69 5.50 -13.90 -9.65
C ALA A 69 5.13 -14.69 -8.38
N ARG A 70 4.47 -14.05 -7.41
CA ARG A 70 3.95 -14.66 -6.18
C ARG A 70 2.43 -14.90 -6.20
N GLY A 71 1.81 -14.80 -7.37
CA GLY A 71 0.39 -15.04 -7.55
C GLY A 71 -0.53 -13.88 -7.14
N PHE A 72 0.02 -12.68 -6.89
CA PHE A 72 -0.82 -11.53 -6.57
C PHE A 72 -1.55 -10.99 -7.79
N VAL A 73 -2.83 -10.72 -7.62
CA VAL A 73 -3.59 -9.84 -8.51
C VAL A 73 -3.30 -8.39 -8.08
N LEU A 74 -2.92 -7.55 -9.02
CA LEU A 74 -2.73 -6.12 -8.80
C LEU A 74 -3.92 -5.37 -9.40
N LEU A 75 -4.75 -4.78 -8.54
CA LEU A 75 -5.86 -3.92 -8.91
C LEU A 75 -5.36 -2.48 -9.05
N GLU A 76 -5.78 -1.81 -10.10
CA GLU A 76 -5.51 -0.40 -10.31
C GLU A 76 -6.85 0.34 -10.47
N PRO A 77 -7.31 1.10 -9.46
CA PRO A 77 -8.54 1.86 -9.56
C PRO A 77 -8.39 2.97 -10.62
N PRO A 78 -9.50 3.52 -11.13
CA PRO A 78 -9.43 4.62 -12.09
C PRO A 78 -8.62 5.80 -11.56
N ALA A 79 -7.72 6.33 -12.37
CA ALA A 79 -6.98 7.54 -12.03
C ALA A 79 -7.94 8.73 -11.91
N GLY A 80 -7.66 9.63 -10.97
CA GLY A 80 -8.50 10.82 -10.79
C GLY A 80 -8.36 11.47 -9.42
N PRO A 81 -9.18 12.50 -9.15
CA PRO A 81 -9.08 13.33 -7.95
C PRO A 81 -9.16 12.54 -6.64
N GLU A 82 -9.87 11.42 -6.61
CA GLU A 82 -9.98 10.59 -5.41
C GLU A 82 -8.63 9.97 -5.00
N LEU A 83 -7.78 9.63 -5.97
CA LEU A 83 -6.43 9.15 -5.68
C LEU A 83 -5.51 10.30 -5.26
N ASP A 84 -5.54 11.41 -6.01
CA ASP A 84 -4.63 12.54 -5.81
C ASP A 84 -4.96 13.34 -4.55
N VAL A 85 -6.16 13.90 -4.49
CA VAL A 85 -6.64 14.79 -3.44
C VAL A 85 -7.33 14.00 -2.33
N GLY A 86 -8.22 13.09 -2.71
CA GLY A 86 -8.99 12.25 -1.80
C GLY A 86 -8.17 11.20 -1.04
N ARG A 87 -6.92 10.97 -1.48
CA ARG A 87 -5.99 10.01 -0.84
C ARG A 87 -6.57 8.62 -0.67
N ALA A 88 -7.39 8.18 -1.63
CA ALA A 88 -8.14 6.93 -1.54
C ALA A 88 -7.27 5.71 -1.24
N LEU A 89 -6.02 5.66 -1.73
CA LEU A 89 -5.07 4.58 -1.45
C LEU A 89 -4.36 4.70 -0.09
N ASN A 90 -4.60 5.76 0.66
CA ASN A 90 -4.03 5.90 2.00
C ASN A 90 -4.93 5.23 3.06
N PHE A 91 -5.32 4.00 2.79
CA PHE A 91 -6.12 3.15 3.67
C PHE A 91 -5.26 2.24 4.56
N VAL A 92 -5.84 1.62 5.54
CA VAL A 92 -5.25 0.54 6.33
C VAL A 92 -6.02 -0.76 6.10
N THR A 93 -5.29 -1.87 5.93
CA THR A 93 -5.86 -3.20 5.84
C THR A 93 -6.15 -3.72 7.24
N LEU A 94 -7.42 -3.94 7.55
CA LEU A 94 -7.89 -4.43 8.87
C LEU A 94 -7.83 -5.96 8.99
N GLY A 95 -7.89 -6.64 7.87
CA GLY A 95 -7.87 -8.09 7.75
C GLY A 95 -7.99 -8.50 6.28
N PRO A 96 -8.02 -9.79 5.95
CA PRO A 96 -8.15 -10.23 4.57
C PRO A 96 -9.35 -9.57 3.89
N ARG A 97 -9.11 -8.88 2.78
CA ARG A 97 -10.10 -8.15 1.97
C ARG A 97 -10.98 -7.17 2.77
N ARG A 98 -10.47 -6.61 3.86
CA ARG A 98 -11.16 -5.59 4.66
C ARG A 98 -10.26 -4.41 4.89
N ILE A 99 -10.73 -3.21 4.55
CA ILE A 99 -9.96 -1.98 4.68
C ILE A 99 -10.75 -0.89 5.40
N LEU A 100 -10.00 0.04 6.02
CA LEU A 100 -10.50 1.33 6.46
C LEU A 100 -9.84 2.41 5.61
N MET A 101 -10.63 3.16 4.86
CA MET A 101 -10.18 4.15 3.89
C MET A 101 -10.66 5.56 4.21
N PRO A 102 -10.02 6.59 3.68
CA PRO A 102 -10.53 7.96 3.74
C PRO A 102 -11.92 8.06 3.13
N ASP A 103 -12.81 8.81 3.79
CA ASP A 103 -14.11 9.14 3.25
C ASP A 103 -14.00 10.10 2.05
N GLY A 104 -15.12 10.29 1.32
CA GLY A 104 -15.17 11.17 0.15
C GLY A 104 -14.61 10.56 -1.14
N ASN A 105 -14.42 9.23 -1.21
CA ASN A 105 -13.85 8.52 -2.34
C ASN A 105 -14.83 7.46 -2.91
N PRO A 106 -16.05 7.85 -3.37
CA PRO A 106 -17.10 6.90 -3.73
C PRO A 106 -16.77 6.02 -4.94
N ALA A 107 -16.09 6.54 -5.96
CA ALA A 107 -15.75 5.77 -7.15
C ALA A 107 -14.66 4.73 -6.87
N THR A 108 -13.63 5.11 -6.12
CA THR A 108 -12.58 4.18 -5.68
C THR A 108 -13.15 3.11 -4.76
N ARG A 109 -14.02 3.50 -3.83
CA ARG A 109 -14.73 2.57 -2.95
C ARG A 109 -15.54 1.55 -3.74
N ALA A 110 -16.38 2.01 -4.68
CA ALA A 110 -17.19 1.12 -5.53
C ALA A 110 -16.33 0.15 -6.34
N PHE A 111 -15.21 0.62 -6.89
CA PHE A 111 -14.25 -0.23 -7.61
C PHE A 111 -13.68 -1.34 -6.71
N LEU A 112 -13.27 -1.00 -5.51
CA LEU A 112 -12.71 -1.96 -4.56
C LEU A 112 -13.76 -2.95 -4.04
N GLU A 113 -15.00 -2.48 -3.78
CA GLU A 113 -16.11 -3.34 -3.36
C GLU A 113 -16.51 -4.33 -4.47
N GLN A 114 -16.49 -3.92 -5.74
CA GLN A 114 -16.69 -4.82 -6.89
C GLN A 114 -15.61 -5.92 -6.99
N ALA A 115 -14.41 -5.63 -6.51
CA ALA A 115 -13.33 -6.62 -6.41
C ALA A 115 -13.39 -7.51 -5.15
N GLY A 116 -14.48 -7.42 -4.38
CA GLY A 116 -14.70 -8.23 -3.18
C GLY A 116 -13.95 -7.73 -1.93
N ILE A 117 -13.63 -6.44 -1.87
CA ILE A 117 -12.99 -5.81 -0.70
C ILE A 117 -14.07 -5.10 0.13
N GLU A 118 -14.23 -5.46 1.40
CA GLU A 118 -15.07 -4.72 2.34
C GLU A 118 -14.42 -3.38 2.67
N CYS A 119 -15.09 -2.28 2.30
CA CYS A 119 -14.60 -0.93 2.52
C CYS A 119 -15.38 -0.23 3.61
N ARG A 120 -14.71 0.11 4.71
CA ARG A 120 -15.21 1.06 5.70
C ARG A 120 -14.52 2.39 5.47
N SER A 121 -15.22 3.50 5.69
CA SER A 121 -14.66 4.84 5.53
C SER A 121 -14.73 5.65 6.81
N VAL A 122 -13.83 6.63 6.95
CA VAL A 122 -13.75 7.54 8.07
C VAL A 122 -13.33 8.92 7.56
N PRO A 123 -13.91 10.01 8.12
CA PRO A 123 -13.47 11.36 7.80
C PRO A 123 -12.00 11.57 8.17
N VAL A 124 -11.25 12.23 7.28
CA VAL A 124 -9.82 12.50 7.45
C VAL A 124 -9.42 13.94 7.12
N ASP A 125 -10.38 14.84 7.12
CA ASP A 125 -10.24 16.26 6.79
C ASP A 125 -9.14 16.95 7.59
N GLU A 126 -9.05 16.73 8.89
CA GLU A 126 -7.98 17.27 9.72
C GLU A 126 -6.61 16.60 9.42
N LEU A 127 -6.59 15.30 9.19
CA LEU A 127 -5.35 14.57 8.84
C LEU A 127 -4.82 14.98 7.47
N ALA A 128 -5.72 15.28 6.54
CA ALA A 128 -5.39 15.73 5.20
C ALA A 128 -4.62 17.05 5.20
N LYS A 129 -4.84 17.95 6.17
CA LYS A 129 -4.09 19.19 6.38
C LYS A 129 -2.61 18.94 6.67
N ALA A 130 -2.29 17.82 7.31
CA ALA A 130 -0.92 17.37 7.55
C ALA A 130 -0.36 16.46 6.44
N ALA A 131 -0.99 16.47 5.26
CA ALA A 131 -0.63 15.66 4.09
C ALA A 131 -0.69 14.14 4.33
N GLY A 132 -1.43 13.69 5.35
CA GLY A 132 -1.64 12.27 5.70
C GLY A 132 -3.09 11.82 5.59
N ALA A 133 -3.32 10.53 5.83
CA ALA A 133 -4.64 9.96 6.07
C ALA A 133 -4.50 8.70 6.95
N VAL A 134 -5.52 7.84 6.98
CA VAL A 134 -5.61 6.70 7.91
C VAL A 134 -4.35 5.83 7.92
N GLY A 135 -3.87 5.44 6.75
CA GLY A 135 -2.72 4.54 6.64
C GLY A 135 -1.40 5.15 7.13
N CYS A 136 -1.26 6.49 7.08
CA CYS A 136 -0.06 7.19 7.56
C CYS A 136 0.02 7.24 9.09
N LEU A 137 -1.11 7.15 9.78
CA LEU A 137 -1.22 7.28 11.24
C LEU A 137 -1.44 5.93 11.94
N THR A 138 -1.48 4.83 11.19
CA THR A 138 -1.77 3.52 11.75
C THR A 138 -0.49 2.70 11.90
N GLY A 139 -0.22 2.24 13.11
CA GLY A 139 0.75 1.19 13.41
C GLY A 139 0.02 -0.10 13.76
N ILE A 140 0.42 -1.21 13.15
CA ILE A 140 -0.16 -2.52 13.43
C ILE A 140 0.74 -3.22 14.45
N LEU A 141 0.20 -3.46 15.65
CA LEU A 141 0.92 -4.14 16.72
C LEU A 141 0.81 -5.66 16.59
N GLU A 142 -0.37 -6.15 16.22
CA GLU A 142 -0.66 -7.57 16.10
C GLU A 142 -1.67 -7.81 14.99
N ARG A 143 -1.53 -8.92 14.29
CA ARG A 143 -2.52 -9.44 13.34
C ARG A 143 -2.86 -10.87 13.69
N CYS A 144 -4.12 -11.14 14.06
CA CYS A 144 -4.60 -12.50 14.13
C CYS A 144 -4.73 -13.05 12.71
N CYS A 145 -4.00 -14.12 12.41
CA CYS A 145 -4.20 -14.92 11.21
C CYS A 145 -5.19 -16.04 11.56
N PRO A 146 -6.46 -16.00 11.14
CA PRO A 146 -7.38 -17.12 11.35
C PRO A 146 -6.79 -18.37 10.69
N GLY A 147 -6.58 -19.45 11.47
CA GLY A 147 -6.10 -20.73 10.95
C GLY A 147 -4.60 -21.03 11.18
N MET A 148 -3.93 -20.35 12.11
CA MET A 148 -2.62 -20.74 12.66
C MET A 148 -2.77 -21.10 14.15
N GLU A 149 -3.66 -22.04 14.46
CA GLU A 149 -3.65 -22.78 15.72
C GLU A 149 -3.02 -24.16 15.50
#